data_84da1f39bb5aadc914acbccdedd7d687
#
_entry.id   84da1f39bb5aadc914acbccdedd7d687
#
_cell.length_a   1.000
_cell.length_b   1.000
_cell.length_c   1.000
_cell.angle_alpha   90.00
_cell.angle_beta   90.00
_cell.angle_gamma   90.00
#
_symmetry.space_group_name_H-M   'P 1'
#
loop_
_entity.id
_entity.type
_entity.pdbx_description
1 polymer ?
#
loop_
_entity_poly.entity_id
_entity_poly.type
_entity_poly.pdbx_seq_one_letter_code
_entity_poly.pdbx_strand_id
1 'polypeptide(L)'
;MSDGASTISAESSESSQDAMTSARVVKVAVVGTGLAGLASAYYLATARNSGVQYKVHLFDENSNIGFDSSSVTATDLDGISRRIDVPMRSFAGGYYRRIISLYKSLGLEFHDAKFSYSFSEMEEESGDAKTYFLYGGRAGAFRQGGRPSRQASLRWMWDLVAVAFWYIYFTIIAAFSTPKGGVSFENEITPPQARHQKRFGSEEAQKKYGTLNTDDESSVEDDNREIESLQEFFRRWHIPAWFMHRFVVMLFSAMSTCNSETILNAPAADVIDYKRKSFGKPHYVLSHNSRSAVAALTAPLPKENIHLGVAVKAMLSEGTSWTIRTVEDDYHHFSHVILATAPSRIAELHRPLLPVFRHVKANSVRVVVHTDDRVLNFLESNDIRDLNLLKTSTGTEATHVLFPGIYQTTSPAPINGDCGEDYGGRIAKDKVVSESVFERVLRTNGLVNAVDKMRRRQGRHNVWVAGSWMWDGLVLLEGCVASAEAVCEGIRQKSEDLRVPLPKGIV
;
A
#
# COMPACT_ATOMS: atom_id res chain seq x y z
N MET A 1 -20.20 70.20 59.33
CA MET A 1 -19.22 70.20 58.29
C MET A 1 -19.02 68.78 57.91
N SER A 2 -19.63 68.45 56.89
CA SER A 2 -19.98 67.21 56.33
C SER A 2 -19.05 66.88 55.14
N ASP A 3 -18.61 65.71 55.05
CA ASP A 3 -18.08 65.16 53.84
C ASP A 3 -18.71 63.80 53.54
N GLY A 4 -19.51 63.79 52.51
CA GLY A 4 -20.07 62.63 51.94
C GLY A 4 -19.12 62.06 50.88
N ALA A 5 -18.70 60.85 51.01
CA ALA A 5 -18.01 60.08 49.98
C ALA A 5 -18.95 59.04 49.42
N SER A 6 -19.29 59.17 48.17
CA SER A 6 -20.08 58.22 47.39
C SER A 6 -19.23 56.99 47.02
N THR A 7 -19.68 55.84 47.45
CA THR A 7 -19.21 54.54 47.00
C THR A 7 -19.86 54.23 45.65
N ILE A 8 -19.07 54.20 44.55
CA ILE A 8 -19.47 53.70 43.28
C ILE A 8 -19.07 52.20 43.25
N SER A 9 -20.09 51.35 43.17
CA SER A 9 -20.02 49.91 43.04
C SER A 9 -19.33 49.50 41.74
N ALA A 10 -18.30 48.72 41.88
CA ALA A 10 -17.65 47.98 40.78
C ALA A 10 -18.34 46.61 40.66
N GLU A 11 -19.44 46.56 39.92
CA GLU A 11 -20.07 45.34 39.43
C GLU A 11 -20.14 45.42 37.91
N SER A 12 -19.11 44.95 37.18
CA SER A 12 -19.20 44.50 35.78
C SER A 12 -17.84 44.12 35.21
N SER A 13 -17.25 43.03 35.68
CA SER A 13 -16.09 42.42 34.97
C SER A 13 -15.91 40.90 35.18
N GLU A 14 -16.94 40.17 35.58
CA GLU A 14 -16.85 38.72 35.75
C GLU A 14 -17.66 37.90 34.74
N SER A 15 -18.13 38.44 33.61
CA SER A 15 -18.91 37.66 32.63
C SER A 15 -18.23 37.42 31.27
N SER A 16 -16.90 37.54 31.18
CA SER A 16 -16.19 37.45 29.92
C SER A 16 -15.13 36.30 29.84
N GLN A 17 -15.03 35.44 30.84
CA GLN A 17 -13.99 34.41 30.84
C GLN A 17 -14.46 32.96 30.71
N ASP A 18 -15.74 32.65 30.62
CA ASP A 18 -16.25 31.27 30.54
C ASP A 18 -16.77 30.83 29.16
N ALA A 19 -16.44 31.51 28.09
CA ALA A 19 -16.65 31.02 26.75
C ALA A 19 -15.40 30.29 26.21
N MET A 20 -14.80 29.41 26.96
CA MET A 20 -13.99 28.34 26.37
C MET A 20 -14.95 27.43 25.60
N THR A 21 -15.08 27.70 24.30
CA THR A 21 -15.82 26.85 23.36
C THR A 21 -15.34 25.40 23.52
N SER A 22 -16.19 24.56 24.12
CA SER A 22 -15.88 23.14 24.26
C SER A 22 -15.63 22.57 22.85
N ALA A 23 -14.45 21.98 22.64
CA ALA A 23 -14.09 21.41 21.36
C ALA A 23 -15.13 20.36 20.96
N ARG A 24 -15.66 20.47 19.75
CA ARG A 24 -16.61 19.50 19.22
C ARG A 24 -15.91 18.14 19.07
N VAL A 25 -16.45 17.11 19.70
CA VAL A 25 -15.93 15.74 19.58
C VAL A 25 -16.53 15.07 18.34
N VAL A 26 -15.68 14.62 17.43
CA VAL A 26 -16.04 13.82 16.24
C VAL A 26 -15.53 12.39 16.46
N LYS A 27 -16.44 11.44 16.60
CA LYS A 27 -16.14 10.04 16.83
C LYS A 27 -15.94 9.32 15.49
N VAL A 28 -14.79 8.67 15.30
CA VAL A 28 -14.43 7.99 14.04
C VAL A 28 -14.13 6.53 14.30
N ALA A 29 -14.79 5.63 13.55
CA ALA A 29 -14.45 4.21 13.54
C ALA A 29 -13.47 3.94 12.39
N VAL A 30 -12.41 3.18 12.67
CA VAL A 30 -11.47 2.66 11.66
C VAL A 30 -11.51 1.14 11.72
N VAL A 31 -11.93 0.51 10.62
CA VAL A 31 -12.02 -0.95 10.50
C VAL A 31 -10.83 -1.47 9.73
N GLY A 32 -9.97 -2.23 10.39
CA GLY A 32 -8.69 -2.76 9.90
C GLY A 32 -7.49 -1.99 10.47
N THR A 33 -6.51 -2.74 10.99
CA THR A 33 -5.27 -2.21 11.60
C THR A 33 -4.03 -2.47 10.75
N GLY A 34 -4.20 -2.62 9.42
CA GLY A 34 -3.10 -2.50 8.45
C GLY A 34 -2.53 -1.07 8.43
N LEU A 35 -1.44 -0.84 7.71
CA LEU A 35 -0.77 0.47 7.65
C LEU A 35 -1.73 1.63 7.29
N ALA A 36 -2.68 1.41 6.39
CA ALA A 36 -3.65 2.45 6.00
C ALA A 36 -4.57 2.84 7.16
N GLY A 37 -5.09 1.86 7.91
CA GLY A 37 -5.91 2.10 9.09
C GLY A 37 -5.13 2.79 10.22
N LEU A 38 -3.94 2.30 10.52
CA LEU A 38 -3.05 2.89 11.55
C LEU A 38 -2.67 4.33 11.20
N ALA A 39 -2.27 4.60 9.94
CA ALA A 39 -1.94 5.96 9.50
C ALA A 39 -3.16 6.89 9.58
N SER A 40 -4.36 6.41 9.18
CA SER A 40 -5.60 7.20 9.31
C SER A 40 -5.91 7.54 10.75
N ALA A 41 -5.79 6.56 11.64
CA ALA A 41 -6.03 6.75 13.06
C ALA A 41 -5.02 7.75 13.69
N TYR A 42 -3.75 7.60 13.35
CA TYR A 42 -2.69 8.51 13.80
C TYR A 42 -2.92 9.95 13.32
N TYR A 43 -3.19 10.17 12.04
CA TYR A 43 -3.40 11.50 11.48
C TYR A 43 -4.60 12.21 12.08
N LEU A 44 -5.69 11.49 12.38
CA LEU A 44 -6.85 12.07 13.04
C LEU A 44 -6.61 12.31 14.53
N ALA A 45 -6.02 11.37 15.24
CA ALA A 45 -5.75 11.51 16.68
C ALA A 45 -4.74 12.64 16.98
N THR A 46 -3.82 12.92 16.05
CA THR A 46 -2.83 13.99 16.18
C THR A 46 -3.22 15.29 15.51
N ALA A 47 -4.38 15.34 14.84
CA ALA A 47 -4.84 16.52 14.13
C ALA A 47 -5.08 17.67 15.14
N ARG A 48 -4.32 18.76 14.96
CA ARG A 48 -4.51 20.00 15.72
C ARG A 48 -5.47 20.89 14.95
N ASN A 49 -6.74 20.85 15.31
CA ASN A 49 -7.75 21.74 14.77
C ASN A 49 -8.36 22.59 15.88
N SER A 50 -8.39 23.92 15.69
CA SER A 50 -9.05 24.80 16.66
C SER A 50 -10.55 24.46 16.71
N GLY A 51 -10.95 23.76 17.80
CA GLY A 51 -12.37 23.46 18.12
C GLY A 51 -12.92 22.15 17.56
N VAL A 52 -12.12 21.19 17.03
CA VAL A 52 -12.54 19.80 16.77
C VAL A 52 -11.53 18.83 17.38
N GLN A 53 -12.02 17.90 18.16
CA GLN A 53 -11.26 16.76 18.70
C GLN A 53 -11.78 15.47 18.05
N TYR A 54 -10.88 14.68 17.48
CA TYR A 54 -11.23 13.38 16.91
C TYR A 54 -11.03 12.28 17.94
N LYS A 55 -12.10 11.57 18.28
CA LYS A 55 -12.05 10.37 19.10
C LYS A 55 -12.07 9.14 18.18
N VAL A 56 -10.90 8.53 17.97
CA VAL A 56 -10.73 7.42 17.01
C VAL A 56 -10.82 6.09 17.74
N HIS A 57 -11.59 5.16 17.17
CA HIS A 57 -11.67 3.76 17.59
C HIS A 57 -11.17 2.87 16.47
N LEU A 58 -10.23 1.97 16.78
CA LEU A 58 -9.69 0.96 15.87
C LEU A 58 -10.37 -0.39 16.13
N PHE A 59 -10.76 -1.09 15.05
CA PHE A 59 -11.33 -2.43 15.11
C PHE A 59 -10.55 -3.39 14.22
N ASP A 60 -10.19 -4.56 14.74
CA ASP A 60 -9.58 -5.65 13.97
C ASP A 60 -10.05 -7.01 14.50
N GLU A 61 -10.30 -7.94 13.58
CA GLU A 61 -10.70 -9.31 13.92
C GLU A 61 -9.53 -10.13 14.49
N ASN A 62 -8.30 -9.73 14.21
CA ASN A 62 -7.11 -10.37 14.73
C ASN A 62 -6.81 -9.89 16.16
N SER A 63 -6.28 -10.78 16.99
CA SER A 63 -5.84 -10.48 18.36
C SER A 63 -4.60 -9.59 18.41
N ASN A 64 -3.91 -9.42 17.29
CA ASN A 64 -2.74 -8.56 17.13
C ASN A 64 -2.99 -7.51 16.04
N ILE A 65 -2.33 -6.37 16.14
CA ILE A 65 -2.42 -5.28 15.14
C ILE A 65 -1.95 -5.80 13.78
N GLY A 66 -2.79 -5.68 12.76
CA GLY A 66 -2.65 -6.30 11.44
C GLY A 66 -1.33 -5.99 10.73
N PHE A 67 -0.75 -4.79 10.92
CA PHE A 67 0.52 -4.44 10.28
C PHE A 67 1.72 -5.26 10.78
N ASP A 68 1.70 -5.81 12.00
CA ASP A 68 2.75 -6.66 12.58
C ASP A 68 2.24 -8.08 12.94
N SER A 69 1.00 -8.42 12.63
CA SER A 69 0.34 -9.63 13.12
C SER A 69 1.00 -10.94 12.68
N SER A 70 1.57 -10.96 11.48
CA SER A 70 2.24 -12.15 10.91
C SER A 70 3.74 -12.19 11.17
N SER A 71 4.33 -11.14 11.75
CA SER A 71 5.77 -11.08 12.03
C SER A 71 6.14 -12.06 13.15
N VAL A 72 7.28 -12.75 13.00
CA VAL A 72 7.71 -13.83 13.89
C VAL A 72 9.10 -13.58 14.45
N THR A 73 9.45 -14.29 15.51
CA THR A 73 10.83 -14.34 16.04
C THR A 73 11.42 -15.70 15.72
N ALA A 74 12.57 -15.73 15.09
CA ALA A 74 13.31 -16.95 14.82
C ALA A 74 14.76 -16.81 15.30
N THR A 75 15.39 -17.94 15.61
CA THR A 75 16.79 -18.00 16.04
C THR A 75 17.64 -18.43 14.84
N ASP A 76 18.64 -17.63 14.50
CA ASP A 76 19.57 -17.92 13.41
C ASP A 76 20.62 -18.99 13.80
N LEU A 77 21.49 -19.38 12.84
CA LEU A 77 22.55 -20.38 13.08
C LEU A 77 23.60 -19.92 14.11
N ASP A 78 23.70 -18.62 14.34
CA ASP A 78 24.59 -18.04 15.36
C ASP A 78 23.96 -18.04 16.76
N GLY A 79 22.74 -18.58 16.92
CA GLY A 79 21.99 -18.62 18.18
C GLY A 79 21.34 -17.30 18.56
N ILE A 80 21.27 -16.31 17.63
CA ILE A 80 20.71 -15.00 17.88
C ILE A 80 19.23 -14.99 17.49
N SER A 81 18.35 -14.66 18.45
CA SER A 81 16.92 -14.50 18.20
C SER A 81 16.64 -13.15 17.52
N ARG A 82 16.02 -13.20 16.34
CA ARG A 82 15.71 -12.02 15.53
C ARG A 82 14.23 -11.96 15.19
N ARG A 83 13.66 -10.76 15.26
CA ARG A 83 12.31 -10.55 14.75
C ARG A 83 12.33 -10.31 13.26
N ILE A 84 11.42 -10.96 12.57
CA ILE A 84 11.28 -10.98 11.11
C ILE A 84 9.94 -10.38 10.74
N ASP A 85 9.96 -9.34 9.93
CA ASP A 85 8.73 -8.77 9.34
C ASP A 85 8.17 -9.71 8.28
N VAL A 86 6.88 -10.04 8.38
CA VAL A 86 6.17 -10.90 7.43
C VAL A 86 4.96 -10.14 6.86
N PRO A 87 4.94 -9.92 5.53
CA PRO A 87 6.04 -10.06 4.58
C PRO A 87 7.15 -9.04 4.84
N MET A 88 8.35 -9.29 4.28
CA MET A 88 9.46 -8.34 4.34
C MET A 88 9.04 -6.97 3.81
N ARG A 89 9.38 -5.91 4.54
CA ARG A 89 9.00 -4.53 4.23
C ARG A 89 10.21 -3.68 3.92
N SER A 90 10.48 -3.51 2.63
CA SER A 90 11.47 -2.54 2.14
C SER A 90 10.80 -1.42 1.36
N PHE A 91 11.43 -0.26 1.32
CA PHE A 91 10.90 0.90 0.61
C PHE A 91 12.01 1.66 -0.10
N ALA A 92 11.83 1.93 -1.40
CA ALA A 92 12.79 2.64 -2.22
C ALA A 92 12.72 4.14 -2.01
N GLY A 93 13.85 4.77 -1.77
CA GLY A 93 13.96 6.23 -1.76
C GLY A 93 13.44 6.82 -3.08
N GLY A 94 12.76 7.95 -3.02
CA GLY A 94 12.20 8.64 -4.17
C GLY A 94 10.80 8.18 -4.61
N TYR A 95 10.46 6.91 -4.55
CA TYR A 95 9.08 6.44 -4.75
C TYR A 95 8.25 6.52 -3.47
N TYR A 96 8.76 6.02 -2.36
CA TYR A 96 8.04 5.96 -1.07
C TYR A 96 8.22 7.24 -0.24
N ARG A 97 7.87 8.40 -0.81
CA ARG A 97 8.10 9.70 -0.17
C ARG A 97 7.25 9.95 1.06
N ARG A 98 5.97 9.52 1.03
CA ARG A 98 5.03 9.73 2.14
C ARG A 98 5.34 8.84 3.32
N ILE A 99 5.61 7.56 3.08
CA ILE A 99 5.98 6.64 4.15
C ILE A 99 7.31 7.04 4.80
N ILE A 100 8.29 7.49 4.02
CA ILE A 100 9.56 8.00 4.54
C ILE A 100 9.33 9.27 5.39
N SER A 101 8.48 10.19 4.92
CA SER A 101 8.12 11.39 5.67
C SER A 101 7.39 11.03 6.98
N LEU A 102 6.43 10.11 6.93
CA LEU A 102 5.72 9.62 8.10
C LEU A 102 6.68 8.98 9.11
N TYR A 103 7.54 8.05 8.67
CA TYR A 103 8.49 7.40 9.56
C TYR A 103 9.47 8.37 10.21
N LYS A 104 9.94 9.37 9.46
CA LYS A 104 10.77 10.45 10.01
C LYS A 104 10.02 11.29 11.05
N SER A 105 8.76 11.65 10.80
CA SER A 105 7.95 12.41 11.75
C SER A 105 7.64 11.63 13.03
N LEU A 106 7.63 10.30 12.94
CA LEU A 106 7.49 9.39 14.09
C LEU A 106 8.80 9.12 14.82
N GLY A 107 9.93 9.67 14.37
CA GLY A 107 11.24 9.42 14.95
C GLY A 107 11.76 8.00 14.72
N LEU A 108 11.24 7.30 13.69
CA LEU A 108 11.66 5.93 13.38
C LEU A 108 12.97 5.92 12.59
N GLU A 109 13.88 5.07 13.03
CA GLU A 109 15.15 4.84 12.34
C GLU A 109 15.01 3.77 11.26
N PHE A 110 15.68 4.00 10.13
CA PHE A 110 15.79 3.04 9.04
C PHE A 110 17.17 3.14 8.40
N HIS A 111 17.63 2.03 7.85
CA HIS A 111 18.96 1.94 7.25
C HIS A 111 18.90 1.42 5.82
N ASP A 112 19.98 1.65 5.08
CA ASP A 112 20.11 1.18 3.70
C ASP A 112 20.09 -0.34 3.62
N ALA A 113 19.13 -0.89 2.88
CA ALA A 113 19.11 -2.28 2.48
C ALA A 113 19.79 -2.42 1.11
N LYS A 114 20.86 -3.18 1.08
CA LYS A 114 21.56 -3.53 -0.16
C LYS A 114 21.02 -4.87 -0.62
N PHE A 115 20.36 -4.89 -1.78
CA PHE A 115 19.85 -6.13 -2.35
C PHE A 115 20.72 -6.53 -3.53
N SER A 116 21.27 -7.72 -3.45
CA SER A 116 21.79 -8.47 -4.58
C SER A 116 20.71 -9.46 -5.06
N TYR A 117 20.72 -9.80 -6.35
CA TYR A 117 19.67 -10.62 -6.95
C TYR A 117 20.28 -11.78 -7.74
N SER A 118 19.67 -12.96 -7.63
CA SER A 118 19.81 -14.02 -8.62
C SER A 118 18.51 -14.14 -9.43
N PHE A 119 18.65 -14.45 -10.72
CA PHE A 119 17.55 -14.65 -11.64
C PHE A 119 17.62 -16.05 -12.21
N SER A 120 16.58 -16.84 -11.96
CA SER A 120 16.50 -18.23 -12.35
C SER A 120 15.15 -18.54 -12.96
N GLU A 121 15.10 -19.53 -13.82
CA GLU A 121 13.91 -20.02 -14.48
C GLU A 121 13.82 -21.53 -14.31
N MET A 122 12.63 -22.02 -13.99
CA MET A 122 12.35 -23.44 -13.90
C MET A 122 12.13 -24.02 -15.31
N GLU A 123 12.81 -25.08 -15.63
CA GLU A 123 12.59 -25.82 -16.88
C GLU A 123 11.33 -26.69 -16.74
N GLU A 124 10.35 -26.51 -17.62
CA GLU A 124 9.05 -27.19 -17.53
C GLU A 124 9.16 -28.73 -17.67
N GLU A 125 10.15 -29.22 -18.47
CA GLU A 125 10.29 -30.65 -18.76
C GLU A 125 11.05 -31.42 -17.67
N SER A 126 12.10 -30.82 -17.10
CA SER A 126 12.95 -31.50 -16.11
C SER A 126 12.56 -31.16 -14.66
N GLY A 127 11.89 -30.04 -14.43
CA GLY A 127 11.65 -29.48 -13.10
C GLY A 127 12.90 -28.86 -12.48
N ASP A 128 14.02 -28.82 -13.23
CA ASP A 128 15.26 -28.22 -12.77
C ASP A 128 15.21 -26.70 -12.93
N ALA A 129 15.85 -25.98 -12.02
CA ALA A 129 15.96 -24.55 -12.11
C ALA A 129 17.34 -24.12 -12.62
N LYS A 130 17.36 -23.18 -13.57
CA LYS A 130 18.60 -22.68 -14.18
C LYS A 130 18.78 -21.19 -13.90
N THR A 131 19.88 -20.85 -13.26
CA THR A 131 20.29 -19.47 -13.04
C THR A 131 20.95 -18.90 -14.28
N TYR A 132 20.45 -17.77 -14.77
CA TYR A 132 20.97 -17.15 -15.98
C TYR A 132 21.59 -15.77 -15.71
N PHE A 133 21.32 -15.12 -14.56
CA PHE A 133 21.85 -13.80 -14.28
C PHE A 133 22.01 -13.54 -12.79
N LEU A 134 23.07 -12.82 -12.42
CA LEU A 134 23.39 -12.41 -11.07
C LEU A 134 23.67 -10.91 -11.04
N TYR A 135 23.08 -10.23 -10.05
CA TYR A 135 23.31 -8.82 -9.79
C TYR A 135 23.86 -8.63 -8.38
N GLY A 136 25.04 -8.07 -8.26
CA GLY A 136 25.76 -7.89 -6.99
C GLY A 136 25.43 -6.61 -6.22
N GLY A 137 24.35 -5.92 -6.56
CA GLY A 137 23.98 -4.65 -5.93
C GLY A 137 24.81 -3.45 -6.42
N ARG A 138 24.79 -2.34 -5.67
CA ARG A 138 25.46 -1.07 -6.05
C ARG A 138 26.98 -1.18 -6.24
N ALA A 139 27.63 -2.14 -5.58
CA ALA A 139 29.08 -2.31 -5.62
C ALA A 139 29.50 -3.54 -6.46
N GLY A 140 28.54 -4.26 -7.02
CA GLY A 140 28.79 -5.54 -7.65
C GLY A 140 28.71 -5.50 -9.17
N ALA A 141 29.65 -6.17 -9.81
CA ALA A 141 29.59 -6.44 -11.24
C ALA A 141 28.42 -7.38 -11.54
N PHE A 142 27.80 -7.20 -12.69
CA PHE A 142 26.93 -8.19 -13.28
C PHE A 142 27.69 -9.47 -13.55
N ARG A 143 27.14 -10.60 -13.14
CA ARG A 143 27.74 -11.91 -13.39
C ARG A 143 26.68 -12.88 -13.88
N GLN A 144 27.05 -13.75 -14.81
CA GLN A 144 26.22 -14.89 -15.21
C GLN A 144 26.41 -16.03 -14.20
N GLY A 145 25.33 -16.75 -13.86
CA GLY A 145 25.40 -17.96 -13.06
C GLY A 145 26.09 -19.11 -13.81
N GLY A 146 26.80 -19.97 -13.09
CA GLY A 146 27.54 -21.09 -13.61
C GLY A 146 28.96 -20.77 -14.10
N ARG A 147 29.88 -21.77 -14.15
CA ARG A 147 31.23 -21.60 -14.70
C ARG A 147 31.18 -21.64 -16.22
N PRO A 148 31.55 -20.56 -16.95
CA PRO A 148 31.57 -20.60 -18.41
C PRO A 148 32.73 -21.51 -18.90
N SER A 149 32.42 -22.38 -19.87
CA SER A 149 33.46 -23.03 -20.68
C SER A 149 34.16 -21.95 -21.53
N ARG A 150 35.41 -22.22 -21.99
CA ARG A 150 36.18 -21.24 -22.78
C ARG A 150 35.46 -20.73 -24.03
N GLN A 151 34.59 -21.56 -24.66
CA GLN A 151 33.75 -21.18 -25.80
C GLN A 151 32.48 -20.39 -25.39
N ALA A 152 31.97 -20.59 -24.19
CA ALA A 152 30.85 -19.84 -23.62
C ALA A 152 31.22 -18.41 -23.24
N SER A 153 32.52 -18.09 -23.08
CA SER A 153 32.99 -16.77 -22.58
C SER A 153 32.66 -15.61 -23.52
N LEU A 154 32.74 -15.81 -24.85
CA LEU A 154 32.44 -14.75 -25.83
C LEU A 154 30.91 -14.50 -25.91
N ARG A 155 30.11 -15.56 -25.96
CA ARG A 155 28.66 -15.45 -25.95
C ARG A 155 28.14 -14.80 -24.66
N TRP A 156 28.68 -15.20 -23.54
CA TRP A 156 28.40 -14.60 -22.23
C TRP A 156 28.68 -13.08 -22.19
N MET A 157 29.82 -12.65 -22.76
CA MET A 157 30.17 -11.23 -22.82
C MET A 157 29.16 -10.44 -23.66
N TRP A 158 28.71 -11.00 -24.79
CA TRP A 158 27.68 -10.40 -25.63
C TRP A 158 26.33 -10.32 -24.92
N ASP A 159 25.92 -11.37 -24.20
CA ASP A 159 24.68 -11.38 -23.42
C ASP A 159 24.72 -10.30 -22.34
N LEU A 160 25.85 -10.14 -21.65
CA LEU A 160 26.03 -9.11 -20.64
C LEU A 160 25.96 -7.68 -21.24
N VAL A 161 26.61 -7.46 -22.38
CA VAL A 161 26.54 -6.17 -23.11
C VAL A 161 25.12 -5.90 -23.55
N ALA A 162 24.42 -6.90 -24.07
CA ALA A 162 23.03 -6.76 -24.50
C ALA A 162 22.10 -6.40 -23.31
N VAL A 163 22.25 -7.08 -22.16
CA VAL A 163 21.49 -6.75 -20.94
C VAL A 163 21.76 -5.33 -20.50
N ALA A 164 23.06 -4.91 -20.45
CA ALA A 164 23.43 -3.57 -20.06
C ALA A 164 22.85 -2.51 -21.01
N PHE A 165 22.93 -2.75 -22.32
CA PHE A 165 22.37 -1.86 -23.34
C PHE A 165 20.84 -1.69 -23.15
N TRP A 166 20.10 -2.78 -23.06
CA TRP A 166 18.64 -2.72 -22.91
C TRP A 166 18.22 -2.14 -21.56
N TYR A 167 18.98 -2.37 -20.51
CA TYR A 167 18.73 -1.75 -19.21
C TYR A 167 18.93 -0.22 -19.24
N ILE A 168 20.00 0.25 -19.89
CA ILE A 168 20.26 1.69 -20.09
C ILE A 168 19.17 2.29 -20.96
N TYR A 169 18.85 1.66 -22.10
CA TYR A 169 17.80 2.10 -23.01
C TYR A 169 16.44 2.20 -22.29
N PHE A 170 16.04 1.15 -21.56
CA PHE A 170 14.84 1.18 -20.76
C PHE A 170 14.84 2.30 -19.70
N THR A 171 15.99 2.54 -19.08
CA THR A 171 16.14 3.62 -18.09
C THR A 171 15.96 5.01 -18.72
N ILE A 172 16.52 5.23 -19.90
CA ILE A 172 16.35 6.48 -20.66
C ILE A 172 14.86 6.67 -21.04
N ILE A 173 14.24 5.64 -21.58
CA ILE A 173 12.82 5.69 -21.95
C ILE A 173 11.96 5.96 -20.69
N ALA A 174 12.20 5.27 -19.59
CA ALA A 174 11.48 5.49 -18.35
C ALA A 174 11.65 6.94 -17.83
N ALA A 175 12.81 7.57 -18.05
CA ALA A 175 13.05 8.94 -17.63
C ALA A 175 12.27 9.96 -18.46
N PHE A 176 12.16 9.76 -19.78
CA PHE A 176 11.68 10.80 -20.69
C PHE A 176 10.35 10.51 -21.36
N SER A 177 9.85 9.26 -21.33
CA SER A 177 8.59 8.92 -21.98
C SER A 177 7.41 8.98 -21.01
N THR A 178 6.24 9.31 -21.57
CA THR A 178 4.96 9.26 -20.85
C THR A 178 4.09 8.16 -21.45
N PRO A 179 3.68 7.15 -20.67
CA PRO A 179 2.71 6.15 -21.10
C PRO A 179 1.35 6.78 -21.40
N LYS A 180 0.63 6.23 -22.40
CA LYS A 180 -0.68 6.73 -22.81
C LYS A 180 -1.73 6.42 -21.75
N GLY A 181 -2.64 7.36 -21.52
CA GLY A 181 -3.76 7.20 -20.58
C GLY A 181 -3.37 7.04 -19.11
N GLY A 182 -2.07 7.00 -18.81
CA GLY A 182 -1.56 6.87 -17.45
C GLY A 182 -1.80 8.14 -16.64
N VAL A 183 -2.16 7.96 -15.37
CA VAL A 183 -2.13 9.03 -14.40
C VAL A 183 -0.72 9.07 -13.83
N SER A 184 0.04 10.14 -14.11
CA SER A 184 1.33 10.32 -13.45
C SER A 184 1.10 10.42 -11.95
N PHE A 185 1.90 9.68 -11.20
CA PHE A 185 1.92 9.74 -9.74
C PHE A 185 2.50 11.10 -9.34
N GLU A 186 1.64 12.13 -9.34
CA GLU A 186 2.02 13.45 -8.87
C GLU A 186 2.16 13.43 -7.34
N ASN A 187 3.35 13.77 -6.89
CA ASN A 187 3.70 13.80 -5.47
C ASN A 187 3.09 14.99 -4.69
N GLU A 188 2.21 15.76 -5.28
CA GLU A 188 1.56 16.87 -4.60
C GLU A 188 0.45 16.36 -3.68
N ILE A 189 0.46 16.84 -2.45
CA ILE A 189 -0.62 16.73 -1.47
C ILE A 189 -1.76 17.62 -1.98
N THR A 190 -2.47 17.15 -3.00
CA THR A 190 -3.65 17.84 -3.49
C THR A 190 -4.86 17.05 -3.01
N PRO A 191 -5.76 17.63 -2.23
CA PRO A 191 -6.99 16.97 -1.81
C PRO A 191 -7.72 16.39 -3.03
N PRO A 192 -8.42 15.25 -2.91
CA PRO A 192 -9.12 14.62 -4.03
C PRO A 192 -10.02 15.57 -4.80
N GLN A 193 -10.66 16.52 -4.13
CA GLN A 193 -11.52 17.55 -4.74
C GLN A 193 -10.74 18.60 -5.54
N ALA A 194 -9.57 19.03 -5.08
CA ALA A 194 -8.74 20.00 -5.81
C ALA A 194 -8.08 19.40 -7.06
N ARG A 195 -7.83 18.08 -7.09
CA ARG A 195 -7.40 17.37 -8.32
C ARG A 195 -8.51 17.32 -9.36
N HIS A 196 -9.76 17.15 -8.94
CA HIS A 196 -10.92 17.27 -9.83
C HIS A 196 -11.00 18.68 -10.44
N GLN A 197 -10.84 19.73 -9.64
CA GLN A 197 -10.85 21.11 -10.13
C GLN A 197 -9.69 21.44 -11.08
N LYS A 198 -8.45 21.00 -10.79
CA LYS A 198 -7.31 21.17 -11.73
C LYS A 198 -7.47 20.37 -13.03
N ARG A 199 -8.09 19.19 -12.97
CA ARG A 199 -8.27 18.30 -14.11
C ARG A 199 -9.48 18.71 -15.00
N PHE A 200 -10.47 19.38 -14.41
CA PHE A 200 -11.69 19.88 -15.06
C PHE A 200 -11.83 21.42 -15.03
N GLY A 201 -10.77 22.12 -14.66
CA GLY A 201 -10.72 23.56 -14.48
C GLY A 201 -10.70 24.40 -15.77
N SER A 202 -10.99 23.82 -16.94
CA SER A 202 -11.34 24.61 -18.10
C SER A 202 -12.86 24.86 -18.09
N GLU A 203 -13.28 26.09 -18.37
CA GLU A 203 -14.71 26.47 -18.49
C GLU A 203 -15.48 25.58 -19.48
N GLU A 204 -14.78 24.96 -20.46
CA GLU A 204 -15.33 23.97 -21.38
C GLU A 204 -15.75 22.67 -20.70
N ALA A 205 -14.99 22.20 -19.70
CA ALA A 205 -15.34 21.00 -18.96
C ALA A 205 -16.55 21.22 -18.04
N GLN A 206 -16.64 22.39 -17.39
CA GLN A 206 -17.83 22.77 -16.60
C GLN A 206 -19.09 22.91 -17.46
N LYS A 207 -18.98 23.36 -18.71
CA LYS A 207 -20.11 23.47 -19.65
C LYS A 207 -20.58 22.10 -20.16
N LYS A 208 -19.66 21.10 -20.25
CA LYS A 208 -19.93 19.75 -20.74
C LYS A 208 -20.55 18.83 -19.68
N TYR A 209 -20.29 19.09 -18.40
CA TYR A 209 -20.66 18.21 -17.28
C TYR A 209 -21.59 18.82 -16.25
N GLY A 210 -22.32 19.88 -16.56
CA GLY A 210 -23.39 20.44 -15.76
C GLY A 210 -23.27 20.34 -14.23
N THR A 211 -23.90 21.14 -13.46
CA THR A 211 -24.07 20.95 -12.01
C THR A 211 -24.67 19.58 -11.73
N LEU A 212 -23.84 18.64 -11.22
CA LEU A 212 -24.22 17.28 -10.87
C LEU A 212 -25.37 17.31 -9.85
N ASN A 213 -26.58 17.03 -10.32
CA ASN A 213 -27.68 16.63 -9.46
C ASN A 213 -27.31 15.32 -8.78
N THR A 214 -27.45 15.26 -7.47
CA THR A 214 -26.91 14.24 -6.55
C THR A 214 -27.61 12.87 -6.61
N ASP A 215 -28.60 12.68 -7.49
CA ASP A 215 -29.51 11.51 -7.43
C ASP A 215 -29.55 10.63 -8.70
N ASP A 216 -28.70 10.90 -9.70
CA ASP A 216 -28.71 10.10 -10.94
C ASP A 216 -27.65 9.01 -10.93
N GLU A 217 -28.02 7.81 -10.46
CA GLU A 217 -27.18 6.61 -10.46
C GLU A 217 -26.98 6.02 -11.88
N SER A 218 -27.73 6.48 -12.88
CA SER A 218 -27.84 5.81 -14.19
C SER A 218 -26.89 6.31 -15.29
N SER A 219 -26.19 7.43 -15.08
CA SER A 219 -25.39 8.08 -16.14
C SER A 219 -23.89 8.17 -15.85
N VAL A 220 -23.29 7.16 -15.20
CA VAL A 220 -21.84 7.05 -15.20
C VAL A 220 -21.44 6.37 -16.50
N GLU A 221 -21.33 7.15 -17.58
CA GLU A 221 -20.60 6.72 -18.78
C GLU A 221 -19.28 6.10 -18.32
N ASP A 222 -19.04 4.85 -18.75
CA ASP A 222 -17.75 4.20 -18.61
C ASP A 222 -16.75 5.09 -19.35
N ASP A 223 -16.01 5.91 -18.60
CA ASP A 223 -14.88 6.67 -19.14
C ASP A 223 -13.82 5.63 -19.52
N ASN A 224 -14.01 5.06 -20.71
CA ASN A 224 -13.22 4.01 -21.30
C ASN A 224 -11.89 4.61 -21.76
N ARG A 225 -11.16 5.18 -20.79
CA ARG A 225 -9.82 5.70 -21.04
C ARG A 225 -8.93 4.57 -21.49
N GLU A 226 -8.41 4.67 -22.69
CA GLU A 226 -7.42 3.74 -23.22
C GLU A 226 -6.13 3.87 -22.39
N ILE A 227 -5.91 2.95 -21.46
CA ILE A 227 -4.72 2.89 -20.59
C ILE A 227 -3.73 1.92 -21.24
N GLU A 228 -2.58 2.44 -21.64
CA GLU A 228 -1.50 1.64 -22.22
C GLU A 228 -0.98 0.63 -21.20
N SER A 229 -1.02 -0.65 -21.56
CA SER A 229 -0.43 -1.73 -20.75
C SER A 229 1.09 -1.72 -20.86
N LEU A 230 1.77 -2.36 -19.90
CA LEU A 230 3.21 -2.49 -19.94
C LEU A 230 3.69 -3.22 -21.19
N GLN A 231 2.96 -4.24 -21.66
CA GLN A 231 3.27 -4.96 -22.89
C GLN A 231 3.19 -4.06 -24.12
N GLU A 232 2.14 -3.25 -24.24
CA GLU A 232 1.98 -2.28 -25.33
C GLU A 232 3.07 -1.22 -25.31
N PHE A 233 3.42 -0.72 -24.14
CA PHE A 233 4.52 0.22 -23.96
C PHE A 233 5.85 -0.36 -24.45
N PHE A 234 6.19 -1.59 -24.05
CA PHE A 234 7.42 -2.25 -24.51
C PHE A 234 7.41 -2.49 -26.01
N ARG A 235 6.27 -2.87 -26.58
CA ARG A 235 6.11 -3.03 -28.03
C ARG A 235 6.32 -1.70 -28.78
N ARG A 236 5.72 -0.62 -28.30
CA ARG A 236 5.87 0.73 -28.85
C ARG A 236 7.32 1.22 -28.87
N TRP A 237 8.09 0.86 -27.85
CA TRP A 237 9.49 1.23 -27.73
C TRP A 237 10.46 0.15 -28.21
N HIS A 238 9.98 -0.87 -28.93
CA HIS A 238 10.78 -1.94 -29.49
C HIS A 238 11.72 -2.64 -28.49
N ILE A 239 11.33 -2.71 -27.22
CA ILE A 239 12.08 -3.43 -26.19
C ILE A 239 11.88 -4.93 -26.39
N PRO A 240 12.96 -5.74 -26.49
CA PRO A 240 12.84 -7.17 -26.79
C PRO A 240 12.09 -7.95 -25.71
N ALA A 241 11.25 -8.90 -26.15
CA ALA A 241 10.48 -9.75 -25.25
C ALA A 241 11.35 -10.50 -24.23
N TRP A 242 12.53 -11.01 -24.67
CA TRP A 242 13.43 -11.73 -23.77
C TRP A 242 13.92 -10.85 -22.62
N PHE A 243 14.26 -9.57 -22.86
CA PHE A 243 14.68 -8.63 -21.81
C PHE A 243 13.49 -8.28 -20.91
N MET A 244 12.34 -8.00 -21.49
CA MET A 244 11.13 -7.71 -20.74
C MET A 244 10.79 -8.85 -19.77
N HIS A 245 10.68 -10.09 -20.27
CA HIS A 245 10.27 -11.23 -19.45
C HIS A 245 11.29 -11.65 -18.41
N ARG A 246 12.58 -11.67 -18.77
CA ARG A 246 13.64 -12.17 -17.88
C ARG A 246 14.04 -11.17 -16.80
N PHE A 247 13.83 -9.88 -16.98
CA PHE A 247 14.28 -8.87 -16.04
C PHE A 247 13.14 -8.03 -15.49
N VAL A 248 12.43 -7.28 -16.32
CA VAL A 248 11.45 -6.32 -15.83
C VAL A 248 10.23 -7.01 -15.25
N VAL A 249 9.60 -7.90 -16.02
CA VAL A 249 8.39 -8.62 -15.57
C VAL A 249 8.71 -9.45 -14.33
N MET A 250 9.85 -10.13 -14.29
CA MET A 250 10.23 -10.95 -13.15
C MET A 250 10.39 -10.14 -11.86
N LEU A 251 11.08 -9.00 -11.91
CA LEU A 251 11.22 -8.10 -10.76
C LEU A 251 9.88 -7.56 -10.27
N PHE A 252 9.04 -7.07 -11.18
CA PHE A 252 7.75 -6.51 -10.82
C PHE A 252 6.72 -7.57 -10.42
N SER A 253 6.79 -8.77 -10.98
CA SER A 253 6.02 -9.94 -10.56
C SER A 253 6.37 -10.34 -9.11
N ALA A 254 7.64 -10.43 -8.77
CA ALA A 254 8.08 -10.68 -7.39
C ALA A 254 7.64 -9.58 -6.42
N MET A 255 7.82 -8.31 -6.79
CA MET A 255 7.45 -7.17 -5.95
C MET A 255 5.93 -7.05 -5.75
N SER A 256 5.15 -7.34 -6.79
CA SER A 256 3.68 -7.29 -6.76
C SER A 256 3.06 -8.65 -6.39
N THR A 257 3.88 -9.70 -6.25
CA THR A 257 3.47 -11.07 -5.91
C THR A 257 2.31 -11.56 -6.78
N CYS A 258 2.46 -11.44 -8.09
CA CYS A 258 1.47 -11.86 -9.08
C CYS A 258 2.15 -12.55 -10.27
N ASN A 259 1.38 -13.13 -11.17
CA ASN A 259 1.91 -13.77 -12.37
C ASN A 259 2.41 -12.75 -13.42
N SER A 260 3.17 -13.23 -14.38
CA SER A 260 3.75 -12.43 -15.45
C SER A 260 2.70 -11.72 -16.31
N GLU A 261 1.58 -12.38 -16.59
CA GLU A 261 0.47 -11.83 -17.38
C GLU A 261 -0.15 -10.60 -16.70
N THR A 262 -0.34 -10.65 -15.40
CA THR A 262 -0.85 -9.51 -14.61
C THR A 262 0.06 -8.29 -14.74
N ILE A 263 1.39 -8.48 -14.68
CA ILE A 263 2.35 -7.38 -14.85
C ILE A 263 2.36 -6.85 -16.28
N LEU A 264 2.31 -7.72 -17.27
CA LEU A 264 2.26 -7.31 -18.69
C LEU A 264 1.02 -6.47 -19.01
N ASN A 265 -0.11 -6.80 -18.40
CA ASN A 265 -1.38 -6.10 -18.54
C ASN A 265 -1.58 -4.94 -17.54
N ALA A 266 -0.63 -4.73 -16.64
CA ALA A 266 -0.70 -3.59 -15.70
C ALA A 266 -0.50 -2.26 -16.45
N PRO A 267 -1.04 -1.14 -15.90
CA PRO A 267 -0.80 0.19 -16.45
C PRO A 267 0.70 0.49 -16.55
N ALA A 268 1.18 0.78 -17.76
CA ALA A 268 2.60 1.08 -17.98
C ALA A 268 3.08 2.25 -17.11
N ALA A 269 2.23 3.25 -16.90
CA ALA A 269 2.56 4.43 -16.11
C ALA A 269 3.04 4.07 -14.69
N ASP A 270 2.44 3.07 -14.06
CA ASP A 270 2.76 2.69 -12.69
C ASP A 270 4.17 2.08 -12.57
N VAL A 271 4.52 1.22 -13.53
CA VAL A 271 5.85 0.58 -13.60
C VAL A 271 6.93 1.61 -13.97
N ILE A 272 6.64 2.44 -14.97
CA ILE A 272 7.56 3.47 -15.45
C ILE A 272 7.81 4.53 -14.37
N ASP A 273 6.77 4.97 -13.67
CA ASP A 273 6.92 5.92 -12.57
C ASP A 273 7.71 5.34 -11.40
N TYR A 274 7.47 4.07 -11.05
CA TYR A 274 8.29 3.40 -10.04
C TYR A 274 9.77 3.39 -10.46
N LYS A 275 10.07 2.96 -11.70
CA LYS A 275 11.43 2.92 -12.23
C LYS A 275 12.07 4.31 -12.23
N ARG A 276 11.36 5.33 -12.71
CA ARG A 276 11.85 6.72 -12.78
C ARG A 276 12.19 7.27 -11.40
N LYS A 277 11.30 7.09 -10.42
CA LYS A 277 11.44 7.66 -9.08
C LYS A 277 12.45 6.92 -8.21
N SER A 278 12.56 5.59 -8.37
CA SER A 278 13.48 4.76 -7.57
C SER A 278 14.88 4.64 -8.17
N PHE A 279 15.08 5.05 -9.43
CA PHE A 279 16.39 4.93 -10.09
C PHE A 279 17.50 5.65 -9.33
N GLY A 280 18.58 4.94 -9.02
CA GLY A 280 19.74 5.47 -8.29
C GLY A 280 19.48 5.81 -6.82
N LYS A 281 18.29 5.55 -6.30
CA LYS A 281 17.95 5.76 -4.89
C LYS A 281 18.19 4.50 -4.06
N PRO A 282 18.56 4.64 -2.77
CA PRO A 282 18.70 3.51 -1.89
C PRO A 282 17.35 2.85 -1.57
N HIS A 283 17.38 1.59 -1.21
CA HIS A 283 16.28 0.91 -0.52
C HIS A 283 16.53 0.99 0.97
N TYR A 284 15.47 1.05 1.74
CA TYR A 284 15.52 1.12 3.20
C TYR A 284 14.67 0.01 3.83
N VAL A 285 15.05 -0.36 5.04
CA VAL A 285 14.26 -1.18 5.97
C VAL A 285 14.27 -0.52 7.35
N LEU A 286 13.21 -0.72 8.13
CA LEU A 286 13.14 -0.23 9.51
C LEU A 286 14.20 -0.92 10.38
N SER A 287 14.93 -0.14 11.19
CA SER A 287 15.96 -0.68 12.09
C SER A 287 15.39 -1.56 13.21
N HIS A 288 14.15 -1.26 13.64
CA HIS A 288 13.45 -1.95 14.73
C HIS A 288 12.15 -2.62 14.25
N ASN A 289 12.10 -3.05 12.98
CA ASN A 289 11.00 -3.75 12.32
C ASN A 289 9.62 -3.04 12.42
N SER A 290 8.57 -3.67 11.90
CA SER A 290 7.20 -3.12 11.85
C SER A 290 6.60 -2.85 13.24
N ARG A 291 7.05 -3.55 14.29
CA ARG A 291 6.57 -3.33 15.67
C ARG A 291 6.83 -1.90 16.15
N SER A 292 7.98 -1.31 15.80
CA SER A 292 8.29 0.08 16.15
C SER A 292 7.33 1.06 15.49
N ALA A 293 6.97 0.82 14.23
CA ALA A 293 6.00 1.65 13.52
C ALA A 293 4.59 1.50 14.12
N VAL A 294 4.18 0.29 14.47
CA VAL A 294 2.91 0.04 15.18
C VAL A 294 2.86 0.80 16.50
N ALA A 295 3.91 0.70 17.32
CA ALA A 295 3.98 1.38 18.60
C ALA A 295 3.86 2.91 18.46
N ALA A 296 4.59 3.49 17.50
CA ALA A 296 4.56 4.93 17.25
C ALA A 296 3.21 5.41 16.70
N LEU A 297 2.60 4.67 15.78
CA LEU A 297 1.30 5.02 15.18
C LEU A 297 0.14 4.89 16.18
N THR A 298 0.22 3.98 17.13
CA THR A 298 -0.83 3.79 18.15
C THR A 298 -0.62 4.61 19.43
N ALA A 299 0.56 5.18 19.64
CA ALA A 299 0.89 5.96 20.84
C ALA A 299 -0.12 7.08 21.20
N PRO A 300 -0.69 7.84 20.23
CA PRO A 300 -1.67 8.87 20.56
C PRO A 300 -3.09 8.34 20.83
N LEU A 301 -3.33 7.02 20.68
CA LEU A 301 -4.64 6.42 20.85
C LEU A 301 -4.81 5.87 22.27
N PRO A 302 -5.92 6.17 22.96
CA PRO A 302 -6.28 5.50 24.21
C PRO A 302 -6.42 3.98 24.00
N LYS A 303 -5.89 3.19 24.91
CA LYS A 303 -5.92 1.72 24.79
C LYS A 303 -7.34 1.16 24.71
N GLU A 304 -8.28 1.75 25.42
CA GLU A 304 -9.71 1.41 25.43
C GLU A 304 -10.41 1.67 24.09
N ASN A 305 -9.77 2.42 23.20
CA ASN A 305 -10.29 2.65 21.84
C ASN A 305 -9.68 1.69 20.80
N ILE A 306 -8.83 0.75 21.22
CA ILE A 306 -8.20 -0.25 20.32
C ILE A 306 -8.86 -1.60 20.60
N HIS A 307 -9.74 -2.03 19.69
CA HIS A 307 -10.55 -3.23 19.80
C HIS A 307 -9.96 -4.33 18.90
N LEU A 308 -9.10 -5.20 19.47
CA LEU A 308 -8.48 -6.34 18.80
C LEU A 308 -9.23 -7.64 19.13
N GLY A 309 -9.22 -8.60 18.21
CA GLY A 309 -10.01 -9.82 18.31
C GLY A 309 -11.51 -9.59 18.09
N VAL A 310 -11.88 -8.39 17.60
CA VAL A 310 -13.27 -7.94 17.48
C VAL A 310 -13.65 -7.79 16.01
N ALA A 311 -14.29 -8.83 15.47
CA ALA A 311 -14.77 -8.83 14.09
C ALA A 311 -15.99 -7.92 13.92
N VAL A 312 -15.87 -6.88 13.11
CA VAL A 312 -17.03 -6.07 12.70
C VAL A 312 -17.94 -6.89 11.80
N LYS A 313 -19.20 -7.11 12.18
CA LYS A 313 -20.18 -7.90 11.44
C LYS A 313 -21.08 -7.05 10.54
N ALA A 314 -21.42 -5.85 10.97
CA ALA A 314 -22.27 -4.95 10.20
C ALA A 314 -22.02 -3.49 10.57
N MET A 315 -22.42 -2.62 9.67
CA MET A 315 -22.52 -1.18 9.88
C MET A 315 -23.99 -0.78 9.75
N LEU A 316 -24.54 -0.18 10.78
CA LEU A 316 -25.94 0.25 10.83
C LEU A 316 -25.99 1.77 10.77
N SER A 317 -26.75 2.31 9.82
CA SER A 317 -26.97 3.75 9.71
C SER A 317 -28.04 4.22 10.71
N GLU A 318 -27.69 5.22 11.49
CA GLU A 318 -28.55 5.87 12.47
C GLU A 318 -28.66 7.39 12.14
N GLY A 319 -29.40 7.69 11.09
CA GLY A 319 -29.50 9.07 10.58
C GLY A 319 -28.19 9.58 10.03
N THR A 320 -27.51 10.47 10.75
CA THR A 320 -26.21 11.04 10.35
C THR A 320 -25.00 10.33 10.96
N SER A 321 -25.22 9.32 11.81
CA SER A 321 -24.22 8.52 12.50
C SER A 321 -24.28 7.04 12.13
N TRP A 322 -23.25 6.31 12.56
CA TRP A 322 -23.10 4.87 12.34
C TRP A 322 -22.96 4.12 13.64
N THR A 323 -23.56 2.95 13.73
CA THR A 323 -23.31 1.94 14.75
C THR A 323 -22.49 0.81 14.14
N ILE A 324 -21.36 0.49 14.76
CA ILE A 324 -20.50 -0.64 14.40
C ILE A 324 -20.95 -1.85 15.25
N ARG A 325 -21.54 -2.84 14.59
CA ARG A 325 -21.95 -4.10 15.22
C ARG A 325 -20.85 -5.13 15.14
N THR A 326 -20.52 -5.72 16.26
CA THR A 326 -19.57 -6.84 16.39
C THR A 326 -20.30 -8.11 16.81
N VAL A 327 -19.58 -9.15 17.19
CA VAL A 327 -20.17 -10.37 17.76
C VAL A 327 -20.62 -10.15 19.20
N GLU A 328 -19.88 -9.33 19.94
CA GLU A 328 -20.05 -9.14 21.37
C GLU A 328 -20.88 -7.90 21.73
N ASP A 329 -20.58 -6.77 21.06
CA ASP A 329 -21.16 -5.48 21.38
C ASP A 329 -21.53 -4.64 20.15
N ASP A 330 -22.43 -3.66 20.36
CA ASP A 330 -22.71 -2.58 19.44
C ASP A 330 -22.04 -1.29 19.90
N TYR A 331 -21.19 -0.70 19.06
CA TYR A 331 -20.52 0.59 19.30
C TYR A 331 -21.24 1.69 18.53
N HIS A 332 -21.77 2.67 19.27
CA HIS A 332 -22.73 3.66 18.74
C HIS A 332 -22.13 5.03 18.43
N HIS A 333 -22.83 5.79 17.59
CA HIS A 333 -22.65 7.22 17.33
C HIS A 333 -21.31 7.59 16.71
N PHE A 334 -20.83 6.83 15.73
CA PHE A 334 -19.69 7.25 14.91
C PHE A 334 -20.13 8.25 13.86
N SER A 335 -19.52 9.44 13.84
CA SER A 335 -19.74 10.46 12.82
C SER A 335 -19.17 10.06 11.47
N HIS A 336 -18.07 9.31 11.47
CA HIS A 336 -17.41 8.81 10.26
C HIS A 336 -16.93 7.37 10.46
N VAL A 337 -16.90 6.60 9.34
CA VAL A 337 -16.31 5.25 9.30
C VAL A 337 -15.26 5.19 8.21
N ILE A 338 -14.07 4.70 8.54
CA ILE A 338 -12.98 4.44 7.59
C ILE A 338 -12.85 2.92 7.46
N LEU A 339 -13.08 2.40 6.25
CA LEU A 339 -12.88 1.01 5.91
C LEU A 339 -11.48 0.82 5.33
N ALA A 340 -10.59 0.21 6.11
CA ALA A 340 -9.18 0.00 5.80
C ALA A 340 -8.81 -1.50 5.78
N THR A 341 -9.71 -2.33 5.28
CA THR A 341 -9.58 -3.77 5.17
C THR A 341 -9.57 -4.22 3.71
N ALA A 342 -9.63 -5.53 3.44
CA ALA A 342 -9.66 -6.09 2.09
C ALA A 342 -10.92 -5.63 1.32
N PRO A 343 -10.83 -5.43 -0.02
CA PRO A 343 -11.97 -5.00 -0.83
C PRO A 343 -13.19 -5.92 -0.73
N SER A 344 -12.98 -7.23 -0.65
CA SER A 344 -14.02 -8.24 -0.44
C SER A 344 -14.81 -7.93 0.83
N ARG A 345 -14.11 -7.67 1.92
CA ARG A 345 -14.70 -7.35 3.22
C ARG A 345 -15.42 -6.00 3.23
N ILE A 346 -14.87 -5.00 2.54
CA ILE A 346 -15.53 -3.69 2.40
C ILE A 346 -16.87 -3.82 1.68
N ALA A 347 -16.92 -4.63 0.60
CA ALA A 347 -18.16 -4.89 -0.15
C ALA A 347 -19.24 -5.58 0.68
N GLU A 348 -18.86 -6.46 1.61
CA GLU A 348 -19.77 -7.10 2.57
C GLU A 348 -20.31 -6.08 3.59
N LEU A 349 -19.44 -5.27 4.18
CA LEU A 349 -19.79 -4.31 5.22
C LEU A 349 -20.61 -3.13 4.67
N HIS A 350 -20.35 -2.71 3.43
CA HIS A 350 -21.00 -1.55 2.81
C HIS A 350 -21.43 -1.86 1.38
N ARG A 351 -22.58 -2.53 1.24
CA ARG A 351 -23.14 -3.01 -0.04
C ARG A 351 -23.23 -1.92 -1.16
N PRO A 352 -23.48 -0.63 -0.88
CA PRO A 352 -23.50 0.41 -1.93
C PRO A 352 -22.19 0.50 -2.73
N LEU A 353 -21.08 -0.05 -2.23
CA LEU A 353 -19.80 -0.09 -2.93
C LEU A 353 -19.60 -1.35 -3.77
N LEU A 354 -20.45 -2.38 -3.62
CA LEU A 354 -20.34 -3.65 -4.33
C LEU A 354 -20.17 -3.50 -5.87
N PRO A 355 -20.93 -2.60 -6.56
CA PRO A 355 -20.76 -2.42 -8.01
C PRO A 355 -19.37 -1.93 -8.42
N VAL A 356 -18.68 -1.20 -7.54
CA VAL A 356 -17.30 -0.73 -7.77
C VAL A 356 -16.32 -1.87 -7.58
N PHE A 357 -16.48 -2.65 -6.51
CA PHE A 357 -15.54 -3.70 -6.14
C PHE A 357 -15.56 -4.94 -7.04
N ARG A 358 -16.63 -5.18 -7.81
CA ARG A 358 -16.67 -6.30 -8.78
C ARG A 358 -15.55 -6.25 -9.83
N HIS A 359 -14.94 -5.07 -10.06
CA HIS A 359 -13.83 -4.88 -10.99
C HIS A 359 -12.45 -4.96 -10.32
N VAL A 360 -12.42 -5.06 -9.00
CA VAL A 360 -11.19 -5.21 -8.21
C VAL A 360 -10.81 -6.67 -8.16
N LYS A 361 -9.69 -7.02 -8.80
CA LYS A 361 -9.13 -8.37 -8.75
C LYS A 361 -8.08 -8.44 -7.65
N ALA A 362 -8.07 -9.56 -6.95
CA ALA A 362 -7.05 -9.88 -5.95
C ALA A 362 -6.53 -11.30 -6.18
N ASN A 363 -5.36 -11.58 -5.65
CA ASN A 363 -4.83 -12.93 -5.51
C ASN A 363 -4.40 -13.18 -4.07
N SER A 364 -4.26 -14.44 -3.73
CA SER A 364 -3.60 -14.85 -2.49
C SER A 364 -2.09 -14.84 -2.67
N VAL A 365 -1.39 -14.45 -1.63
CA VAL A 365 0.08 -14.46 -1.55
C VAL A 365 0.47 -15.28 -0.34
N ARG A 366 1.26 -16.30 -0.57
CA ARG A 366 1.82 -17.15 0.48
C ARG A 366 3.21 -16.65 0.85
N VAL A 367 3.45 -16.46 2.13
CA VAL A 367 4.77 -16.10 2.68
C VAL A 367 5.15 -17.10 3.75
N VAL A 368 6.28 -17.77 3.56
CA VAL A 368 6.81 -18.79 4.47
C VAL A 368 8.16 -18.34 5.01
N VAL A 369 8.27 -18.26 6.32
CA VAL A 369 9.57 -18.16 7.02
C VAL A 369 10.02 -19.58 7.35
N HIS A 370 11.23 -19.94 6.94
CA HIS A 370 11.73 -21.33 7.07
C HIS A 370 13.25 -21.40 7.23
N THR A 371 13.72 -22.59 7.60
CA THR A 371 15.15 -22.91 7.72
C THR A 371 15.62 -23.93 6.67
N ASP A 372 14.83 -24.15 5.64
CA ASP A 372 15.14 -25.11 4.58
C ASP A 372 15.98 -24.45 3.48
N ASP A 373 17.28 -24.76 3.43
CA ASP A 373 18.24 -24.28 2.44
C ASP A 373 18.10 -25.00 1.09
N ARG A 374 17.44 -26.17 1.06
CA ARG A 374 17.24 -26.95 -0.19
C ARG A 374 16.44 -26.20 -1.24
N VAL A 375 15.64 -25.21 -0.84
CA VAL A 375 14.92 -24.33 -1.78
C VAL A 375 15.86 -23.58 -2.72
N LEU A 376 17.14 -23.44 -2.35
CA LEU A 376 18.18 -22.75 -3.12
C LEU A 376 19.21 -23.71 -3.73
N ASN A 377 19.03 -25.05 -3.65
CA ASN A 377 19.99 -26.05 -4.15
C ASN A 377 20.23 -26.00 -5.67
N PHE A 378 19.38 -25.29 -6.41
CA PHE A 378 19.62 -25.01 -7.84
C PHE A 378 20.67 -23.92 -8.09
N LEU A 379 21.11 -23.22 -7.04
CA LEU A 379 22.18 -22.23 -7.06
C LEU A 379 23.49 -22.85 -6.58
N GLU A 380 24.60 -22.52 -7.23
CA GLU A 380 25.90 -22.74 -6.59
C GLU A 380 26.01 -21.84 -5.34
N SER A 381 26.70 -22.28 -4.30
CA SER A 381 26.81 -21.54 -3.03
C SER A 381 27.28 -20.08 -3.22
N ASN A 382 28.16 -19.84 -4.20
CA ASN A 382 28.64 -18.51 -4.55
C ASN A 382 27.64 -17.66 -5.36
N ASP A 383 26.53 -18.24 -5.81
CA ASP A 383 25.50 -17.59 -6.62
C ASP A 383 24.26 -17.22 -5.83
N ILE A 384 24.16 -17.68 -4.58
CA ILE A 384 23.10 -17.27 -3.65
C ILE A 384 23.24 -15.77 -3.36
N ARG A 385 22.12 -15.04 -3.43
CA ARG A 385 22.02 -13.60 -3.24
C ARG A 385 21.03 -13.27 -2.12
N ASP A 386 21.00 -12.01 -1.70
CA ASP A 386 20.02 -11.55 -0.70
C ASP A 386 18.60 -11.86 -1.15
N LEU A 387 18.31 -11.74 -2.46
CA LEU A 387 17.03 -12.06 -3.05
C LEU A 387 17.18 -12.98 -4.26
N ASN A 388 16.65 -14.19 -4.14
CA ASN A 388 16.73 -15.20 -5.18
C ASN A 388 15.37 -15.35 -5.86
N LEU A 389 15.32 -14.95 -7.13
CA LEU A 389 14.11 -14.95 -7.93
C LEU A 389 14.07 -16.21 -8.79
N LEU A 390 12.96 -16.93 -8.72
CA LEU A 390 12.69 -18.10 -9.53
C LEU A 390 11.39 -17.92 -10.28
N LYS A 391 11.45 -17.92 -11.61
CA LYS A 391 10.26 -17.95 -12.46
C LYS A 391 9.68 -19.35 -12.49
N THR A 392 8.42 -19.46 -12.13
CA THR A 392 7.62 -20.69 -12.16
C THR A 392 6.46 -20.53 -13.12
N SER A 393 5.70 -21.60 -13.35
CA SER A 393 4.47 -21.58 -14.19
C SER A 393 3.39 -20.63 -13.63
N THR A 394 3.36 -20.39 -12.32
CA THR A 394 2.34 -19.59 -11.63
C THR A 394 2.75 -18.15 -11.38
N GLY A 395 4.03 -17.82 -11.54
CA GLY A 395 4.56 -16.48 -11.34
C GLY A 395 6.02 -16.47 -10.92
N THR A 396 6.43 -15.47 -10.18
CA THR A 396 7.79 -15.37 -9.65
C THR A 396 7.78 -15.66 -8.15
N GLU A 397 8.49 -16.70 -7.75
CA GLU A 397 8.83 -16.98 -6.37
C GLU A 397 10.07 -16.17 -6.00
N ALA A 398 10.05 -15.58 -4.80
CA ALA A 398 11.14 -14.77 -4.29
C ALA A 398 11.58 -15.31 -2.93
N THR A 399 12.81 -15.83 -2.84
CA THR A 399 13.41 -16.30 -1.59
C THR A 399 14.45 -15.30 -1.10
N HIS A 400 14.16 -14.65 0.03
CA HIS A 400 15.07 -13.77 0.74
C HIS A 400 15.94 -14.59 1.69
N VAL A 401 17.24 -14.36 1.66
CA VAL A 401 18.18 -14.80 2.70
C VAL A 401 18.20 -13.69 3.75
N LEU A 402 17.50 -13.89 4.86
CA LEU A 402 17.35 -12.86 5.89
C LEU A 402 18.54 -12.83 6.85
N PHE A 403 18.89 -14.01 7.35
CA PHE A 403 19.99 -14.25 8.29
C PHE A 403 20.58 -15.64 8.01
N PRO A 404 21.75 -15.98 8.54
CA PRO A 404 22.31 -17.30 8.39
C PRO A 404 21.31 -18.41 8.77
N GLY A 405 20.93 -19.23 7.79
CA GLY A 405 19.97 -20.33 7.96
C GLY A 405 18.50 -19.93 8.11
N ILE A 406 18.15 -18.66 7.88
CA ILE A 406 16.75 -18.19 7.90
C ILE A 406 16.39 -17.55 6.57
N TYR A 407 15.33 -18.04 5.98
CA TYR A 407 14.82 -17.65 4.68
C TYR A 407 13.36 -17.18 4.77
N GLN A 408 12.97 -16.29 3.88
CA GLN A 408 11.57 -15.95 3.66
C GLN A 408 11.25 -16.15 2.18
N THR A 409 10.42 -17.13 1.86
CA THR A 409 9.94 -17.39 0.51
C THR A 409 8.54 -16.83 0.33
N THR A 410 8.37 -16.01 -0.71
CA THR A 410 7.10 -15.40 -1.08
C THR A 410 6.71 -15.87 -2.47
N SER A 411 5.49 -16.37 -2.62
CA SER A 411 4.95 -16.86 -3.89
C SER A 411 3.50 -16.42 -4.10
N PRO A 412 3.05 -16.19 -5.35
CA PRO A 412 1.63 -16.12 -5.64
C PRO A 412 0.97 -17.46 -5.31
N ALA A 413 -0.20 -17.43 -4.69
CA ALA A 413 -1.00 -18.62 -4.39
C ALA A 413 -2.35 -18.55 -5.12
N PRO A 414 -2.96 -19.67 -5.50
CA PRO A 414 -4.32 -19.67 -6.06
C PRO A 414 -5.33 -19.21 -5.00
N ILE A 415 -6.37 -18.45 -5.43
CA ILE A 415 -7.39 -17.87 -4.56
C ILE A 415 -8.23 -18.94 -3.86
N ASN A 416 -8.36 -20.13 -4.44
CA ASN A 416 -9.30 -21.16 -4.01
C ASN A 416 -8.76 -22.15 -2.98
N GLY A 417 -7.73 -21.81 -2.21
CA GLY A 417 -7.34 -22.58 -1.02
C GLY A 417 -6.83 -24.01 -1.25
N ASP A 418 -7.02 -24.56 -2.44
CA ASP A 418 -6.41 -25.83 -2.84
C ASP A 418 -4.96 -25.54 -3.23
N CYS A 419 -4.16 -25.27 -2.21
CA CYS A 419 -2.71 -25.44 -2.31
C CYS A 419 -2.50 -26.94 -2.47
N GLY A 420 -2.65 -27.44 -3.71
CA GLY A 420 -2.30 -28.80 -4.04
C GLY A 420 -0.91 -29.10 -3.50
N GLU A 421 -0.64 -30.34 -3.17
CA GLU A 421 0.64 -30.79 -2.59
C GLU A 421 1.88 -30.30 -3.38
N ASP A 422 1.73 -29.90 -4.64
CA ASP A 422 2.78 -29.39 -5.52
C ASP A 422 3.33 -28.00 -5.16
N TYR A 423 2.57 -27.12 -4.52
CA TYR A 423 3.06 -25.79 -4.09
C TYR A 423 3.82 -25.79 -2.76
N GLY A 424 3.58 -26.83 -1.92
CA GLY A 424 4.22 -27.00 -0.60
C GLY A 424 5.50 -27.85 -0.61
N GLY A 425 5.74 -28.60 -1.68
CA GLY A 425 6.75 -29.67 -1.69
C GLY A 425 8.22 -29.21 -1.65
N ARG A 426 8.51 -27.95 -1.95
CA ARG A 426 9.89 -27.44 -1.96
C ARG A 426 10.41 -27.07 -0.56
N ILE A 427 9.54 -26.71 0.37
CA ILE A 427 9.91 -26.42 1.76
C ILE A 427 9.39 -27.57 2.64
N ALA A 428 10.29 -28.26 3.33
CA ALA A 428 9.92 -29.32 4.25
C ALA A 428 9.09 -28.79 5.42
N LYS A 429 8.02 -29.48 5.78
CA LYS A 429 7.09 -29.07 6.84
C LYS A 429 7.77 -28.86 8.19
N ASP A 430 8.76 -29.68 8.51
CA ASP A 430 9.58 -29.62 9.75
C ASP A 430 10.55 -28.43 9.76
N LYS A 431 10.76 -27.77 8.63
CA LYS A 431 11.62 -26.58 8.47
C LYS A 431 10.82 -25.26 8.44
N VAL A 432 9.50 -25.32 8.44
CA VAL A 432 8.64 -24.14 8.46
C VAL A 432 8.63 -23.54 9.87
N VAL A 433 9.01 -22.27 9.97
CA VAL A 433 8.90 -21.47 11.21
C VAL A 433 7.54 -20.81 11.29
N SER A 434 7.07 -20.25 10.19
CA SER A 434 5.76 -19.60 10.08
C SER A 434 5.29 -19.56 8.64
N GLU A 435 3.99 -19.67 8.48
CA GLU A 435 3.32 -19.51 7.19
C GLU A 435 2.18 -18.50 7.32
N SER A 436 2.06 -17.61 6.35
CA SER A 436 0.98 -16.61 6.29
C SER A 436 0.47 -16.48 4.87
N VAL A 437 -0.84 -16.30 4.74
CA VAL A 437 -1.50 -16.04 3.46
C VAL A 437 -2.16 -14.67 3.52
N PHE A 438 -1.92 -13.86 2.49
CA PHE A 438 -2.45 -12.50 2.38
C PHE A 438 -3.26 -12.36 1.10
N GLU A 439 -4.39 -11.66 1.19
CA GLU A 439 -5.08 -11.15 0.00
C GLU A 439 -4.34 -9.90 -0.51
N ARG A 440 -3.99 -9.89 -1.79
CA ARG A 440 -3.34 -8.75 -2.43
C ARG A 440 -4.08 -8.32 -3.69
N VAL A 441 -4.48 -7.06 -3.72
CA VAL A 441 -5.14 -6.46 -4.86
C VAL A 441 -4.17 -6.35 -6.03
N LEU A 442 -4.62 -6.75 -7.22
CA LEU A 442 -3.86 -6.69 -8.46
C LEU A 442 -4.02 -5.33 -9.14
N ARG A 443 -2.91 -4.75 -9.58
CA ARG A 443 -2.93 -3.49 -10.32
C ARG A 443 -3.31 -3.72 -11.78
N THR A 444 -4.58 -3.51 -12.09
CA THR A 444 -5.18 -3.69 -13.42
C THR A 444 -5.83 -2.39 -13.89
N ASN A 445 -6.12 -2.27 -15.18
CA ASN A 445 -6.91 -1.15 -15.71
C ASN A 445 -8.29 -1.06 -15.06
N GLY A 446 -8.91 -2.22 -14.75
CA GLY A 446 -10.16 -2.28 -13.99
C GLY A 446 -10.04 -1.67 -12.59
N LEU A 447 -8.89 -1.87 -11.90
CA LEU A 447 -8.63 -1.22 -10.62
C LEU A 447 -8.51 0.29 -10.75
N VAL A 448 -7.82 0.80 -11.80
CA VAL A 448 -7.69 2.25 -12.02
C VAL A 448 -9.08 2.89 -12.11
N ASN A 449 -9.96 2.31 -12.93
CA ASN A 449 -11.33 2.78 -13.09
C ASN A 449 -12.15 2.66 -11.78
N ALA A 450 -11.96 1.57 -11.02
CA ALA A 450 -12.61 1.39 -9.73
C ALA A 450 -12.16 2.45 -8.71
N VAL A 451 -10.86 2.77 -8.66
CA VAL A 451 -10.31 3.82 -7.80
C VAL A 451 -10.87 5.20 -8.16
N ASP A 452 -10.99 5.54 -9.44
CA ASP A 452 -11.59 6.80 -9.87
C ASP A 452 -13.08 6.88 -9.50
N LYS A 453 -13.83 5.79 -9.66
CA LYS A 453 -15.22 5.69 -9.18
C LYS A 453 -15.33 5.83 -7.65
N MET A 454 -14.40 5.21 -6.91
CA MET A 454 -14.34 5.31 -5.46
C MET A 454 -14.00 6.71 -4.96
N ARG A 455 -13.08 7.42 -5.61
CA ARG A 455 -12.74 8.80 -5.26
C ARG A 455 -13.96 9.73 -5.31
N ARG A 456 -14.84 9.54 -6.29
CA ARG A 456 -16.11 10.28 -6.39
C ARG A 456 -17.14 9.94 -5.30
N ARG A 457 -17.00 8.77 -4.68
CA ARG A 457 -17.87 8.28 -3.60
C ARG A 457 -17.31 8.48 -2.20
N GLN A 458 -16.02 8.85 -2.07
CA GLN A 458 -15.38 9.08 -0.78
C GLN A 458 -16.16 10.09 0.07
N GLY A 459 -16.47 9.69 1.29
CA GLY A 459 -17.19 10.51 2.25
C GLY A 459 -18.71 10.61 2.02
N ARG A 460 -19.30 9.95 1.02
CA ARG A 460 -20.76 9.81 0.93
C ARG A 460 -21.26 9.06 2.16
N HIS A 461 -22.32 9.57 2.77
CA HIS A 461 -22.83 9.08 4.06
C HIS A 461 -21.74 8.94 5.16
N ASN A 462 -20.67 9.74 5.07
CA ASN A 462 -19.53 9.70 6.00
C ASN A 462 -18.77 8.35 6.04
N VAL A 463 -18.85 7.55 4.97
CA VAL A 463 -18.06 6.33 4.79
C VAL A 463 -16.88 6.62 3.88
N TRP A 464 -15.70 6.16 4.29
CA TRP A 464 -14.42 6.40 3.65
C TRP A 464 -13.69 5.08 3.44
N VAL A 465 -12.87 5.01 2.41
CA VAL A 465 -12.08 3.81 2.12
C VAL A 465 -10.61 4.19 1.99
N ALA A 466 -9.75 3.49 2.72
CA ALA A 466 -8.30 3.64 2.65
C ALA A 466 -7.64 2.28 2.42
N GLY A 467 -6.51 2.26 1.71
CA GLY A 467 -5.77 1.04 1.41
C GLY A 467 -4.67 1.29 0.38
N SER A 468 -3.72 0.36 0.28
CA SER A 468 -2.61 0.46 -0.68
C SER A 468 -3.07 0.60 -2.14
N TRP A 469 -4.23 0.07 -2.47
CA TRP A 469 -4.84 0.06 -3.78
C TRP A 469 -5.70 1.30 -4.08
N MET A 470 -6.05 2.08 -3.05
CA MET A 470 -6.85 3.31 -3.16
C MET A 470 -6.04 4.53 -3.63
N TRP A 471 -4.90 4.30 -4.30
CA TRP A 471 -4.01 5.35 -4.77
C TRP A 471 -3.53 5.07 -6.21
N ASP A 472 -2.95 6.11 -6.84
CA ASP A 472 -2.29 5.96 -8.13
C ASP A 472 -0.94 5.26 -7.95
N GLY A 473 -0.55 4.44 -8.93
CA GLY A 473 0.67 3.67 -8.90
C GLY A 473 0.50 2.22 -8.45
N LEU A 474 1.61 1.57 -8.21
CA LEU A 474 1.63 0.17 -7.77
C LEU A 474 0.98 0.01 -6.38
N VAL A 475 0.35 -1.14 -6.16
CA VAL A 475 -0.30 -1.47 -4.87
C VAL A 475 0.79 -1.79 -3.83
N LEU A 476 1.33 -0.74 -3.21
CA LEU A 476 2.45 -0.77 -2.28
C LEU A 476 2.18 0.07 -1.03
N LEU A 477 3.07 0.02 -0.05
CA LEU A 477 2.93 0.73 1.24
C LEU A 477 2.73 2.26 1.09
N GLU A 478 3.29 2.87 0.04
CA GLU A 478 3.10 4.29 -0.26
C GLU A 478 1.61 4.64 -0.44
N GLY A 479 0.85 3.77 -1.12
CA GLY A 479 -0.58 3.92 -1.31
C GLY A 479 -1.38 3.87 0.00
N CYS A 480 -0.91 3.10 1.00
CA CYS A 480 -1.53 3.07 2.33
C CYS A 480 -1.50 4.47 2.98
N VAL A 481 -0.32 5.10 2.99
CA VAL A 481 -0.14 6.41 3.63
C VAL A 481 -0.86 7.50 2.82
N ALA A 482 -0.72 7.47 1.49
CA ALA A 482 -1.33 8.45 0.60
C ALA A 482 -2.87 8.44 0.68
N SER A 483 -3.48 7.26 0.71
CA SER A 483 -4.95 7.14 0.85
C SER A 483 -5.43 7.55 2.24
N ALA A 484 -4.66 7.23 3.30
CA ALA A 484 -4.95 7.68 4.66
C ALA A 484 -4.93 9.21 4.78
N GLU A 485 -3.90 9.88 4.24
CA GLU A 485 -3.81 11.35 4.22
C GLU A 485 -5.02 11.97 3.52
N ALA A 486 -5.39 11.44 2.34
CA ALA A 486 -6.52 11.95 1.56
C ALA A 486 -7.86 11.80 2.31
N VAL A 487 -8.09 10.65 2.97
CA VAL A 487 -9.29 10.39 3.76
C VAL A 487 -9.34 11.32 4.98
N CYS A 488 -8.25 11.45 5.71
CA CYS A 488 -8.20 12.32 6.90
C CYS A 488 -8.43 13.78 6.54
N GLU A 489 -7.87 14.25 5.42
CA GLU A 489 -8.12 15.60 4.92
C GLU A 489 -9.59 15.80 4.58
N GLY A 490 -10.23 14.85 3.88
CA GLY A 490 -11.66 14.93 3.57
C GLY A 490 -12.55 14.95 4.82
N ILE A 491 -12.21 14.19 5.87
CA ILE A 491 -12.92 14.22 7.17
C ILE A 491 -12.74 15.57 7.84
N ARG A 492 -11.55 16.16 7.82
CA ARG A 492 -11.28 17.48 8.40
C ARG A 492 -12.11 18.57 7.71
N GLN A 493 -12.08 18.62 6.38
CA GLN A 493 -12.86 19.58 5.61
C GLN A 493 -14.35 19.48 5.92
N LYS A 494 -14.95 18.29 5.90
CA LYS A 494 -16.35 18.10 6.28
C LYS A 494 -16.65 18.53 7.71
N SER A 495 -15.74 18.33 8.63
CA SER A 495 -15.92 18.73 10.03
C SER A 495 -15.85 20.26 10.20
N GLU A 496 -15.14 20.96 9.32
CA GLU A 496 -15.03 22.42 9.28
C GLU A 496 -16.25 23.07 8.60
N ASP A 497 -16.71 22.52 7.48
CA ASP A 497 -17.90 23.02 6.75
C ASP A 497 -19.16 23.04 7.63
N LEU A 498 -19.27 22.09 8.57
CA LEU A 498 -20.36 22.05 9.54
C LEU A 498 -20.30 23.19 10.60
N ARG A 499 -19.24 24.01 10.62
CA ARG A 499 -19.08 25.17 11.52
C ARG A 499 -19.57 26.48 10.92
N VAL A 500 -19.66 26.58 9.59
CA VAL A 500 -20.18 27.78 8.94
C VAL A 500 -21.70 27.78 9.18
N PRO A 501 -22.25 28.73 9.98
CA PRO A 501 -23.68 28.86 10.09
C PRO A 501 -24.24 29.14 8.68
N LEU A 502 -25.26 28.40 8.25
CA LEU A 502 -26.00 28.73 7.05
C LEU A 502 -26.36 30.22 7.11
N PRO A 503 -26.11 30.99 6.03
CA PRO A 503 -26.47 32.39 6.04
C PRO A 503 -27.98 32.51 6.39
N LYS A 504 -28.29 33.20 7.49
CA LYS A 504 -29.66 33.51 7.89
C LYS A 504 -30.27 34.37 6.77
N GLY A 505 -31.11 33.80 5.96
CA GLY A 505 -31.89 34.51 4.97
C GLY A 505 -31.94 33.86 3.61
N ILE A 506 -32.66 32.76 3.49
CA ILE A 506 -33.56 32.48 2.34
C ILE A 506 -34.70 31.65 2.96
N VAL A 507 -35.75 32.32 3.35
CA VAL A 507 -37.09 31.75 3.55
C VAL A 507 -37.87 32.07 2.29
#